data_7d33fd223372d2506b8929daf982fc10
#
_entry.id   7d33fd223372d2506b8929daf982fc10
#
_cell.length_a   1.000
_cell.length_b   1.000
_cell.length_c   1.000
_cell.angle_alpha   90.00
_cell.angle_beta   90.00
_cell.angle_gamma   90.00
#
_symmetry.space_group_name_H-M   'P 1'
#
loop_
_entity.id
_entity.type
_entity.pdbx_description
1 polymer ?
#
loop_
_entity_poly.entity_id
_entity_poly.type
_entity_poly.pdbx_seq_one_letter_code
_entity_poly.pdbx_strand_id
1 'polypeptide(L)'
;MSNDGPDIEEILLAPPGRGTVIFPYLVLIPFIGFLVYLYFGSTDGFAPDKAQAQLPGLLAVAGISVLCLLPISWAVRRRHLSLTATELVIRGGFYSRRLPIASLKLDAAQQVSLIARREYVTRWRTNGIALPGYRVGWFRLRNGDKALVYLSDPYAVTYLPTTAGFVLLLSTTALLPALLARAARAGAP
;
A
#
# COMPACT_ATOMS: atom_id res chain seq x y z
N MET A 1 28.00 -29.57 -3.51
CA MET A 1 28.10 -28.12 -3.34
C MET A 1 26.70 -27.61 -3.12
N SER A 2 26.32 -27.51 -1.82
CA SER A 2 25.01 -26.97 -1.41
C SER A 2 24.97 -25.49 -1.71
N ASN A 3 23.97 -25.07 -2.45
CA ASN A 3 23.74 -23.67 -2.80
C ASN A 3 23.09 -22.99 -1.60
N ASP A 4 23.88 -22.63 -0.58
CA ASP A 4 23.45 -21.81 0.56
C ASP A 4 23.36 -20.33 0.14
N GLY A 5 22.48 -20.07 -0.80
CA GLY A 5 21.95 -18.72 -0.95
C GLY A 5 21.07 -18.39 0.28
N PRO A 6 21.04 -17.15 0.74
CA PRO A 6 20.19 -16.80 1.87
C PRO A 6 18.75 -17.23 1.56
N ASP A 7 18.16 -18.06 2.42
CA ASP A 7 16.77 -18.51 2.35
C ASP A 7 15.84 -17.29 2.35
N ILE A 8 15.57 -16.77 1.17
CA ILE A 8 14.66 -15.64 0.96
C ILE A 8 13.28 -16.24 0.74
N GLU A 9 12.45 -16.17 1.74
CA GLU A 9 11.05 -16.56 1.65
C GLU A 9 10.23 -15.34 1.21
N GLU A 10 9.71 -15.36 -0.01
CA GLU A 10 8.79 -14.34 -0.50
C GLU A 10 7.37 -14.63 0.00
N ILE A 11 6.85 -13.72 0.81
CA ILE A 11 5.49 -13.81 1.34
C ILE A 11 4.59 -12.87 0.55
N LEU A 12 3.56 -13.42 -0.08
CA LEU A 12 2.60 -12.63 -0.83
C LEU A 12 1.65 -11.88 0.11
N LEU A 13 1.58 -10.57 -0.06
CA LEU A 13 0.52 -9.75 0.50
C LEU A 13 -0.75 -9.90 -0.32
N ALA A 14 -1.90 -9.91 0.34
CA ALA A 14 -3.19 -10.00 -0.33
C ALA A 14 -3.33 -8.94 -1.45
N PRO A 15 -3.80 -9.30 -2.65
CA PRO A 15 -3.94 -8.35 -3.76
C PRO A 15 -4.99 -7.28 -3.44
N PRO A 16 -4.84 -6.04 -3.95
CA PRO A 16 -5.88 -5.04 -3.83
C PRO A 16 -7.13 -5.49 -4.57
N GLY A 17 -8.27 -5.21 -4.00
CA GLY A 17 -9.54 -5.44 -4.67
C GLY A 17 -9.65 -4.66 -5.99
N ARG A 18 -10.44 -5.16 -6.94
CA ARG A 18 -10.67 -4.48 -8.23
C ARG A 18 -11.14 -3.03 -8.03
N GLY A 19 -11.97 -2.78 -7.01
CA GLY A 19 -12.44 -1.43 -6.67
C GLY A 19 -11.30 -0.46 -6.34
N THR A 20 -10.26 -0.92 -5.66
CA THR A 20 -9.08 -0.09 -5.33
C THR A 20 -8.33 0.37 -6.59
N VAL A 21 -8.22 -0.52 -7.58
CA VAL A 21 -7.53 -0.20 -8.84
C VAL A 21 -8.38 0.75 -9.69
N ILE A 22 -9.69 0.59 -9.70
CA ILE A 22 -10.63 1.36 -10.53
C ILE A 22 -10.93 2.73 -9.90
N PHE A 23 -10.94 2.85 -8.58
CA PHE A 23 -11.34 4.07 -7.87
C PHE A 23 -10.61 5.35 -8.31
N PRO A 24 -9.26 5.38 -8.50
CA PRO A 24 -8.58 6.56 -9.00
C PRO A 24 -9.09 7.02 -10.37
N TYR A 25 -9.43 6.08 -11.23
CA TYR A 25 -9.97 6.38 -12.57
C TYR A 25 -11.39 6.93 -12.49
N LEU A 26 -12.24 6.38 -11.60
CA LEU A 26 -13.60 6.87 -11.39
C LEU A 26 -13.64 8.32 -10.88
N VAL A 27 -12.62 8.75 -10.14
CA VAL A 27 -12.52 10.13 -9.65
C VAL A 27 -11.87 11.04 -10.69
N LEU A 28 -10.79 10.58 -11.30
CA LEU A 28 -9.99 11.43 -12.20
C LEU A 28 -10.66 11.64 -13.55
N ILE A 29 -11.31 10.64 -14.13
CA ILE A 29 -11.95 10.77 -15.46
C ILE A 29 -13.04 11.86 -15.46
N PRO A 30 -14.01 11.88 -14.51
CA PRO A 30 -14.98 12.98 -14.44
C PRO A 30 -14.33 14.34 -14.16
N PHE A 31 -13.29 14.37 -13.32
CA PHE A 31 -12.56 15.61 -13.04
C PHE A 31 -11.85 16.17 -14.29
N ILE A 32 -11.22 15.29 -15.06
CA ILE A 32 -10.61 15.66 -16.34
C ILE A 32 -11.68 16.15 -17.32
N GLY A 33 -12.80 15.43 -17.43
CA GLY A 33 -13.94 15.82 -18.25
C GLY A 33 -14.47 17.21 -17.88
N PHE A 34 -14.54 17.50 -16.58
CA PHE A 34 -14.92 18.83 -16.07
C PHE A 34 -13.91 19.91 -16.44
N LEU A 35 -12.61 19.64 -16.33
CA LEU A 35 -11.56 20.60 -16.76
C LEU A 35 -11.61 20.87 -18.26
N VAL A 36 -11.83 19.83 -19.07
CA VAL A 36 -12.02 19.96 -20.52
C VAL A 36 -13.27 20.78 -20.82
N TYR A 37 -14.38 20.52 -20.13
CA TYR A 37 -15.60 21.31 -20.25
C TYR A 37 -15.39 22.79 -19.91
N LEU A 38 -14.71 23.10 -18.80
CA LEU A 38 -14.39 24.48 -18.43
C LEU A 38 -13.51 25.16 -19.48
N TYR A 39 -12.51 24.45 -20.00
CA TYR A 39 -11.61 24.97 -21.02
C TYR A 39 -12.36 25.33 -22.30
N PHE A 40 -13.21 24.42 -22.83
CA PHE A 40 -14.00 24.68 -24.03
C PHE A 40 -15.16 25.64 -23.79
N GLY A 41 -15.78 25.60 -22.62
CA GLY A 41 -16.84 26.53 -22.24
C GLY A 41 -16.34 27.98 -22.15
N SER A 42 -15.08 28.20 -21.80
CA SER A 42 -14.44 29.51 -21.74
C SER A 42 -13.94 30.02 -23.11
N THR A 43 -13.88 29.16 -24.13
CA THR A 43 -13.35 29.45 -25.47
C THR A 43 -14.42 29.37 -26.59
N ASP A 44 -15.71 29.65 -26.29
CA ASP A 44 -16.80 29.59 -27.24
C ASP A 44 -17.02 28.20 -27.92
N GLY A 45 -16.63 27.15 -27.21
CA GLY A 45 -16.79 25.77 -27.67
C GLY A 45 -15.67 25.24 -28.55
N PHE A 46 -15.85 23.98 -29.00
CA PHE A 46 -14.92 23.36 -29.94
C PHE A 46 -15.16 23.88 -31.35
N ALA A 47 -14.28 24.76 -31.81
CA ALA A 47 -14.33 25.29 -33.17
C ALA A 47 -13.22 24.63 -34.00
N PRO A 48 -13.53 24.02 -35.17
CA PRO A 48 -12.53 23.35 -36.01
C PRO A 48 -11.42 24.27 -36.51
N ASP A 49 -11.74 25.54 -36.70
CA ASP A 49 -10.82 26.61 -37.09
C ASP A 49 -9.83 26.99 -35.97
N LYS A 50 -10.19 26.74 -34.70
CA LYS A 50 -9.36 26.99 -33.51
C LYS A 50 -8.64 25.74 -32.99
N ALA A 51 -8.80 24.59 -33.65
CA ALA A 51 -8.28 23.30 -33.18
C ALA A 51 -6.77 23.33 -32.87
N GLN A 52 -5.97 24.01 -33.69
CA GLN A 52 -4.53 24.15 -33.45
C GLN A 52 -4.21 24.95 -32.19
N ALA A 53 -4.98 25.98 -31.89
CA ALA A 53 -4.82 26.79 -30.68
C ALA A 53 -5.26 26.06 -29.41
N GLN A 54 -6.23 25.13 -29.52
CA GLN A 54 -6.77 24.35 -28.41
C GLN A 54 -5.96 23.08 -28.11
N LEU A 55 -5.18 22.58 -29.06
CA LEU A 55 -4.37 21.36 -28.93
C LEU A 55 -3.40 21.38 -27.73
N PRO A 56 -2.64 22.46 -27.45
CA PRO A 56 -1.72 22.49 -26.31
C PRO A 56 -2.43 22.31 -24.97
N GLY A 57 -3.62 22.89 -24.80
CA GLY A 57 -4.42 22.74 -23.59
C GLY A 57 -4.90 21.30 -23.36
N LEU A 58 -5.35 20.62 -24.42
CA LEU A 58 -5.72 19.21 -24.34
C LEU A 58 -4.52 18.31 -24.02
N LEU A 59 -3.37 18.55 -24.66
CA LEU A 59 -2.14 17.81 -24.38
C LEU A 59 -1.67 18.02 -22.95
N ALA A 60 -1.79 19.23 -22.39
CA ALA A 60 -1.47 19.53 -21.01
C ALA A 60 -2.37 18.74 -20.04
N VAL A 61 -3.69 18.73 -20.26
CA VAL A 61 -4.65 17.96 -19.44
C VAL A 61 -4.35 16.46 -19.54
N ALA A 62 -4.11 15.93 -20.73
CA ALA A 62 -3.74 14.53 -20.93
C ALA A 62 -2.42 14.17 -20.22
N GLY A 63 -1.40 15.02 -20.36
CA GLY A 63 -0.09 14.83 -19.70
C GLY A 63 -0.20 14.82 -18.17
N ILE A 64 -0.93 15.76 -17.58
CA ILE A 64 -1.18 15.80 -16.13
C ILE A 64 -1.92 14.54 -15.68
N SER A 65 -2.89 14.08 -16.45
CA SER A 65 -3.66 12.86 -16.13
C SER A 65 -2.77 11.62 -16.08
N VAL A 66 -1.91 11.45 -17.08
CA VAL A 66 -0.94 10.36 -17.14
C VAL A 66 0.05 10.46 -15.98
N LEU A 67 0.58 11.65 -15.71
CA LEU A 67 1.53 11.90 -14.61
C LEU A 67 0.93 11.56 -13.23
N CYS A 68 -0.36 11.77 -13.02
CA CYS A 68 -1.05 11.43 -11.76
C CYS A 68 -1.40 9.94 -11.66
N LEU A 69 -1.87 9.32 -12.75
CA LEU A 69 -2.36 7.94 -12.74
C LEU A 69 -1.26 6.90 -12.72
N LEU A 70 -0.17 7.12 -13.45
CA LEU A 70 0.93 6.15 -13.54
C LEU A 70 1.58 5.86 -12.19
N PRO A 71 1.98 6.86 -11.36
CA PRO A 71 2.60 6.62 -10.07
C PRO A 71 1.66 5.89 -9.11
N ILE A 72 0.38 6.22 -9.10
CA ILE A 72 -0.62 5.57 -8.25
C ILE A 72 -0.78 4.10 -8.66
N SER A 73 -0.95 3.83 -9.95
CA SER A 73 -1.09 2.47 -10.48
C SER A 73 0.15 1.62 -10.21
N TRP A 74 1.33 2.20 -10.37
CA TRP A 74 2.60 1.55 -10.07
C TRP A 74 2.76 1.26 -8.57
N ALA A 75 2.44 2.22 -7.69
CA ALA A 75 2.53 2.08 -6.25
C ALA A 75 1.60 0.99 -5.71
N VAL A 76 0.39 0.90 -6.26
CA VAL A 76 -0.60 -0.12 -5.88
C VAL A 76 -0.16 -1.53 -6.28
N ARG A 77 0.59 -1.68 -7.39
CA ARG A 77 1.06 -2.98 -7.90
C ARG A 77 2.34 -3.48 -7.21
N ARG A 78 3.21 -2.59 -6.73
CA ARG A 78 4.46 -2.97 -6.06
C ARG A 78 4.24 -3.33 -4.60
N ARG A 79 4.29 -4.65 -4.32
CA ARG A 79 4.13 -5.20 -2.97
C ARG A 79 4.94 -6.47 -2.86
N HIS A 80 6.09 -6.37 -2.23
CA HIS A 80 6.94 -7.50 -1.93
C HIS A 80 7.24 -7.52 -0.43
N LEU A 81 6.99 -8.64 0.17
CA LEU A 81 7.38 -8.95 1.53
C LEU A 81 8.37 -10.09 1.44
N SER A 82 9.60 -9.85 1.82
CA SER A 82 10.63 -10.88 1.83
C SER A 82 11.17 -11.07 3.24
N LEU A 83 11.24 -12.31 3.66
CA LEU A 83 11.77 -12.73 4.93
C LEU A 83 13.12 -13.40 4.69
N THR A 84 14.19 -12.76 5.17
CA THR A 84 15.55 -13.31 5.18
C THR A 84 15.83 -14.00 6.52
N ALA A 85 17.00 -14.59 6.69
CA ALA A 85 17.38 -15.23 7.95
C ALA A 85 17.34 -14.26 9.16
N THR A 86 17.66 -12.97 8.96
CA THR A 86 17.84 -11.99 10.04
C THR A 86 16.89 -10.79 9.95
N GLU A 87 16.30 -10.55 8.79
CA GLU A 87 15.52 -9.34 8.53
C GLU A 87 14.19 -9.62 7.85
N LEU A 88 13.19 -8.84 8.22
CA LEU A 88 11.93 -8.68 7.49
C LEU A 88 12.05 -7.44 6.59
N VAL A 89 12.01 -7.65 5.29
CA VAL A 89 12.07 -6.58 4.28
C VAL A 89 10.67 -6.37 3.70
N ILE A 90 10.13 -5.20 3.94
CA ILE A 90 8.83 -4.79 3.42
C ILE A 90 9.08 -3.78 2.30
N ARG A 91 8.65 -4.09 1.09
CA ARG A 91 8.71 -3.20 -0.07
C ARG A 91 7.31 -3.02 -0.63
N GLY A 92 6.75 -1.84 -0.51
CA GLY A 92 5.41 -1.57 -1.00
C GLY A 92 5.20 -0.11 -1.36
N GLY A 93 4.83 0.16 -2.61
CA GLY A 93 4.56 1.50 -3.09
C GLY A 93 5.73 2.45 -2.87
N PHE A 94 5.46 3.56 -2.18
CA PHE A 94 6.47 4.57 -1.80
C PHE A 94 7.14 4.29 -0.46
N TYR A 95 6.74 3.24 0.25
CA TYR A 95 7.24 2.91 1.58
C TYR A 95 8.01 1.61 1.54
N SER A 96 9.22 1.64 2.07
CA SER A 96 10.08 0.48 2.17
C SER A 96 10.73 0.48 3.54
N ARG A 97 10.77 -0.67 4.21
CA ARG A 97 11.42 -0.83 5.52
C ARG A 97 12.12 -2.18 5.60
N ARG A 98 13.28 -2.16 6.25
CA ARG A 98 13.99 -3.36 6.70
C ARG A 98 13.95 -3.37 8.22
N LEU A 99 13.55 -4.48 8.79
CA LEU A 99 13.39 -4.65 10.21
C LEU A 99 14.11 -5.93 10.64
N PRO A 100 15.09 -5.84 11.56
CA PRO A 100 15.66 -7.03 12.15
C PRO A 100 14.57 -7.86 12.83
N ILE A 101 14.59 -9.18 12.66
CA ILE A 101 13.62 -10.09 13.31
C ILE A 101 13.68 -9.92 14.83
N ALA A 102 14.88 -9.69 15.39
CA ALA A 102 15.06 -9.42 16.82
C ALA A 102 14.31 -8.15 17.31
N SER A 103 13.94 -7.23 16.42
CA SER A 103 13.14 -6.05 16.77
C SER A 103 11.63 -6.32 16.77
N LEU A 104 11.17 -7.50 16.38
CA LEU A 104 9.78 -7.89 16.34
C LEU A 104 9.38 -8.57 17.65
N LYS A 105 8.27 -8.13 18.25
CA LYS A 105 7.72 -8.74 19.46
C LYS A 105 6.79 -9.88 19.06
N LEU A 106 7.37 -11.07 18.83
CA LEU A 106 6.62 -12.25 18.35
C LEU A 106 5.64 -12.80 19.39
N ASP A 107 5.92 -12.61 20.67
CA ASP A 107 5.07 -12.95 21.81
C ASP A 107 3.74 -12.20 21.82
N ALA A 108 3.73 -10.96 21.31
CA ALA A 108 2.55 -10.11 21.20
C ALA A 108 1.98 -10.06 19.77
N ALA A 109 2.56 -10.84 18.85
CA ALA A 109 2.07 -10.92 17.47
C ALA A 109 0.80 -11.77 17.40
N GLN A 110 -0.15 -11.30 16.59
CA GLN A 110 -1.42 -12.02 16.43
C GLN A 110 -2.03 -11.81 15.05
N GLN A 111 -2.81 -12.80 14.62
CA GLN A 111 -3.68 -12.64 13.46
C GLN A 111 -5.02 -12.08 13.92
N VAL A 112 -5.47 -11.02 13.26
CA VAL A 112 -6.69 -10.30 13.63
C VAL A 112 -7.56 -10.03 12.41
N SER A 113 -8.87 -10.03 12.64
CA SER A 113 -9.82 -9.46 11.70
C SER A 113 -10.17 -8.04 12.16
N LEU A 114 -9.95 -7.04 11.33
CA LEU A 114 -10.29 -5.65 11.65
C LEU A 114 -11.80 -5.40 11.71
N ILE A 115 -12.59 -6.35 11.21
CA ILE A 115 -14.04 -6.29 11.33
C ILE A 115 -14.47 -6.63 12.77
N ALA A 116 -13.82 -7.64 13.37
CA ALA A 116 -14.08 -8.08 14.73
C ALA A 116 -13.34 -7.23 15.78
N ARG A 117 -12.09 -6.88 15.51
CA ARG A 117 -11.20 -6.14 16.40
C ARG A 117 -11.05 -4.69 15.95
N ARG A 118 -12.04 -3.86 16.29
CA ARG A 118 -12.11 -2.46 15.83
C ARG A 118 -11.06 -1.55 16.46
N GLU A 119 -10.43 -1.94 17.54
CA GLU A 119 -9.32 -1.23 18.17
C GLU A 119 -8.08 -1.12 17.27
N TYR A 120 -7.86 -2.09 16.37
CA TYR A 120 -6.74 -2.09 15.43
C TYR A 120 -7.05 -1.42 14.09
N VAL A 121 -8.25 -0.90 13.91
CA VAL A 121 -8.61 -0.16 12.71
C VAL A 121 -7.85 1.17 12.65
N THR A 122 -7.38 1.53 11.46
CA THR A 122 -6.73 2.83 11.22
C THR A 122 -7.68 3.99 11.47
N ARG A 123 -7.26 4.94 12.31
CA ARG A 123 -8.04 6.14 12.67
C ARG A 123 -7.59 7.37 11.88
N TRP A 124 -6.30 7.69 11.96
CA TRP A 124 -5.73 8.86 11.32
C TRP A 124 -4.59 8.45 10.38
N ARG A 125 -4.56 9.04 9.20
CA ARG A 125 -3.43 8.93 8.27
C ARG A 125 -2.41 10.03 8.61
N THR A 126 -1.20 9.62 8.97
CA THR A 126 -0.07 10.54 9.19
C THR A 126 0.70 10.78 7.89
N ASN A 127 1.01 9.70 7.16
CA ASN A 127 1.68 9.77 5.87
C ASN A 127 1.42 8.47 5.09
N GLY A 128 0.70 8.54 3.98
CA GLY A 128 0.37 7.32 3.21
C GLY A 128 -0.76 7.50 2.22
N ILE A 129 -1.16 6.40 1.62
CA ILE A 129 -2.27 6.30 0.69
C ILE A 129 -3.44 5.59 1.38
N ALA A 130 -4.63 6.16 1.30
CA ALA A 130 -5.86 5.55 1.75
C ALA A 130 -6.89 5.61 0.61
N LEU A 131 -7.18 4.45 0.01
CA LEU A 131 -8.20 4.23 -0.99
C LEU A 131 -9.24 3.24 -0.43
N PRO A 132 -10.44 3.17 -0.98
CA PRO A 132 -11.39 2.14 -0.63
C PRO A 132 -10.78 0.74 -0.76
N GLY A 133 -10.76 -0.04 0.34
CA GLY A 133 -10.14 -1.37 0.37
C GLY A 133 -8.61 -1.40 0.32
N TYR A 134 -7.90 -0.25 0.39
CA TYR A 134 -6.44 -0.23 0.32
C TYR A 134 -5.84 0.89 1.16
N ARG A 135 -4.95 0.54 2.10
CA ARG A 135 -4.23 1.50 2.93
C ARG A 135 -2.77 1.12 3.03
N VAL A 136 -1.88 2.05 2.69
CA VAL A 136 -0.43 1.85 2.77
C VAL A 136 0.24 3.09 3.32
N GLY A 137 1.15 2.88 4.25
CA GLY A 137 1.94 3.95 4.89
C GLY A 137 1.69 4.05 6.38
N TRP A 138 1.90 5.24 6.93
CA TRP A 138 1.84 5.50 8.35
C TRP A 138 0.44 5.96 8.79
N PHE A 139 -0.08 5.29 9.80
CA PHE A 139 -1.38 5.56 10.39
C PHE A 139 -1.30 5.52 11.92
N ARG A 140 -2.27 6.15 12.58
CA ARG A 140 -2.63 5.89 13.96
C ARG A 140 -3.82 4.96 13.99
N LEU A 141 -3.75 3.93 14.81
CA LEU A 141 -4.84 3.00 15.08
C LEU A 141 -5.81 3.61 16.12
N ARG A 142 -6.96 2.98 16.28
CA ARG A 142 -7.94 3.43 17.30
C ARG A 142 -7.46 3.23 18.73
N ASN A 143 -6.65 2.19 18.97
CA ASN A 143 -5.99 1.95 20.26
C ASN A 143 -4.85 2.94 20.58
N GLY A 144 -4.54 3.87 19.65
CA GLY A 144 -3.50 4.88 19.81
C GLY A 144 -2.14 4.49 19.27
N ASP A 145 -1.92 3.26 18.85
CA ASP A 145 -0.64 2.80 18.31
C ASP A 145 -0.30 3.50 17.00
N LYS A 146 0.99 3.83 16.83
CA LYS A 146 1.54 4.21 15.53
C LYS A 146 1.76 2.94 14.72
N ALA A 147 1.22 2.88 13.52
CA ALA A 147 1.30 1.70 12.67
C ALA A 147 1.86 1.99 11.28
N LEU A 148 2.72 1.11 10.80
CA LEU A 148 3.05 0.99 9.39
C LEU A 148 2.13 -0.06 8.79
N VAL A 149 1.27 0.38 7.89
CA VAL A 149 0.12 -0.38 7.39
C VAL A 149 0.34 -0.75 5.94
N TYR A 150 0.07 -2.01 5.59
CA TYR A 150 -0.08 -2.53 4.24
C TYR A 150 -1.35 -3.38 4.20
N LEU A 151 -2.48 -2.70 4.03
CA LEU A 151 -3.80 -3.28 4.17
C LEU A 151 -4.53 -3.28 2.83
N SER A 152 -4.89 -4.46 2.36
CA SER A 152 -5.71 -4.71 1.17
C SER A 152 -6.90 -5.63 1.48
N ASP A 153 -6.83 -6.38 2.57
CA ASP A 153 -7.89 -7.25 3.08
C ASP A 153 -8.04 -7.00 4.60
N PRO A 154 -9.22 -6.60 5.10
CA PRO A 154 -9.45 -6.36 6.52
C PRO A 154 -9.71 -7.64 7.32
N TYR A 155 -9.96 -8.78 6.68
CA TYR A 155 -10.31 -10.03 7.35
C TYR A 155 -9.10 -10.81 7.84
N ALA A 156 -7.99 -10.77 7.08
CA ALA A 156 -6.80 -11.57 7.29
C ALA A 156 -5.58 -10.65 7.49
N VAL A 157 -5.39 -10.18 8.72
CA VAL A 157 -4.37 -9.18 9.04
C VAL A 157 -3.44 -9.70 10.13
N THR A 158 -2.14 -9.61 9.89
CA THR A 158 -1.12 -9.82 10.92
C THR A 158 -0.83 -8.49 11.62
N TYR A 159 -1.08 -8.44 12.93
CA TYR A 159 -0.68 -7.39 13.83
C TYR A 159 0.63 -7.79 14.51
N LEU A 160 1.70 -7.03 14.28
CA LEU A 160 3.04 -7.36 14.72
C LEU A 160 3.69 -6.14 15.38
N PRO A 161 3.74 -6.07 16.71
CA PRO A 161 4.43 -5.00 17.44
C PRO A 161 5.94 -5.06 17.25
N THR A 162 6.59 -3.89 17.34
CA THR A 162 8.05 -3.77 17.26
C THR A 162 8.60 -3.10 18.51
N THR A 163 9.90 -3.30 18.76
CA THR A 163 10.63 -2.60 19.83
C THR A 163 10.88 -1.12 19.49
N ALA A 164 10.72 -0.74 18.20
CA ALA A 164 10.90 0.63 17.72
C ALA A 164 9.71 1.56 17.99
N GLY A 165 8.72 1.14 18.78
CA GLY A 165 7.58 1.97 19.20
C GLY A 165 6.50 2.15 18.13
N PHE A 166 6.42 1.24 17.17
CA PHE A 166 5.32 1.15 16.22
C PHE A 166 4.93 -0.31 15.96
N VAL A 167 3.78 -0.50 15.33
CA VAL A 167 3.29 -1.82 14.95
C VAL A 167 3.26 -1.96 13.42
N LEU A 168 3.44 -3.18 12.94
CA LEU A 168 3.17 -3.54 11.55
C LEU A 168 1.76 -4.10 11.44
N LEU A 169 1.01 -3.66 10.43
CA LEU A 169 -0.33 -4.15 10.12
C LEU A 169 -0.36 -4.60 8.66
N LEU A 170 -0.30 -5.91 8.43
CA LEU A 170 -0.05 -6.50 7.12
C LEU A 170 -1.19 -7.44 6.73
N SER A 171 -1.78 -7.26 5.55
CA SER A 171 -2.79 -8.19 5.01
C SER A 171 -2.14 -9.46 4.48
N THR A 172 -1.77 -10.32 5.42
CA THR A 172 -1.25 -11.68 5.14
C THR A 172 -1.42 -12.55 6.36
N THR A 173 -1.70 -13.82 6.17
CA THR A 173 -1.74 -14.84 7.23
C THR A 173 -0.47 -15.68 7.27
N ALA A 174 0.31 -15.67 6.20
CA ALA A 174 1.50 -16.52 6.07
C ALA A 174 2.71 -16.00 6.86
N LEU A 175 2.78 -14.68 7.16
CA LEU A 175 3.94 -14.08 7.82
C LEU A 175 4.16 -14.61 9.24
N LEU A 176 3.12 -14.67 10.06
CA LEU A 176 3.26 -15.04 11.46
C LEU A 176 3.73 -16.49 11.62
N PRO A 177 3.17 -17.50 10.94
CA PRO A 177 3.70 -18.86 10.97
C PRO A 177 5.16 -18.96 10.49
N ALA A 178 5.53 -18.23 9.43
CA ALA A 178 6.89 -18.22 8.91
C ALA A 178 7.89 -17.63 9.93
N LEU A 179 7.53 -16.53 10.60
CA LEU A 179 8.36 -15.94 11.66
C LEU A 179 8.52 -16.86 12.86
N LEU A 180 7.45 -17.51 13.30
CA LEU A 180 7.48 -18.45 14.43
C LEU A 180 8.33 -19.68 14.10
N ALA A 181 8.19 -20.22 12.88
CA ALA A 181 9.01 -21.35 12.41
C ALA A 181 10.52 -21.00 12.38
N ARG A 182 10.87 -19.75 12.00
CA ARG A 182 12.28 -19.29 12.01
C ARG A 182 12.78 -19.05 13.42
N ALA A 183 11.97 -18.45 14.28
CA ALA A 183 12.35 -18.25 15.69
C ALA A 183 12.61 -19.60 16.40
N ALA A 184 11.79 -20.61 16.13
CA ALA A 184 11.98 -21.96 16.65
C ALA A 184 13.28 -22.61 16.15
N ARG A 185 13.65 -22.43 14.87
CA ARG A 185 14.92 -22.93 14.32
C ARG A 185 16.15 -22.20 14.89
N ALA A 186 16.03 -20.89 15.13
CA ALA A 186 17.12 -20.10 15.72
C ALA A 186 17.33 -20.37 17.20
N GLY A 187 16.32 -20.86 17.92
CA GLY A 187 16.38 -21.23 19.35
C GLY A 187 16.63 -22.72 19.60
N ALA A 188 16.74 -23.56 18.58
CA ALA A 188 17.13 -24.96 18.72
C ALA A 188 18.66 -25.04 18.93
N PRO A 189 19.14 -25.72 19.99
CA PRO A 189 20.57 -25.89 20.28
C PRO A 189 21.27 -26.75 19.24
#